data_90ae872d53367cfaf2bdba3f528bf44d
#
_entry.id   90ae872d53367cfaf2bdba3f528bf44d
#
_cell.length_a   1.000
_cell.length_b   1.000
_cell.length_c   1.000
_cell.angle_alpha   90.00
_cell.angle_beta   90.00
_cell.angle_gamma   90.00
#
_symmetry.space_group_name_H-M   'P 1'
#
loop_
_entity.id
_entity.type
_entity.pdbx_description
1 polymer ?
#
loop_
_entity_poly.entity_id
_entity_poly.type
_entity_poly.pdbx_seq_one_letter_code
_entity_poly.pdbx_strand_id
1 'polypeptide(L)'
;MAFYVKYCNKIMEEFELIAKTFMGLEPVLAQELTELGANNVQIGRRMVSFTGNKEMMYRANFQLHTAIRILKPIAHFKAQSAEDMYEEVRKIDWSKYIGEGKTFSVDSVVYSNEFRNSRFVTYKVKDAIVDQFREETGKRPNISVTNPDIRLNIHIAEFDATLSLD
;
A
#
# COMPACT_ATOMS: atom_id res chain seq x y z
N MET A 1 -29.17 9.25 14.32
CA MET A 1 -29.27 9.32 12.85
C MET A 1 -27.95 9.75 12.16
N ALA A 2 -27.27 10.80 12.60
CA ALA A 2 -26.01 11.26 12.00
C ALA A 2 -24.84 10.25 12.06
N PHE A 3 -24.75 9.42 13.09
CA PHE A 3 -23.72 8.40 13.26
C PHE A 3 -23.88 7.24 12.27
N TYR A 4 -25.13 6.85 11.96
CA TYR A 4 -25.44 5.77 11.02
C TYR A 4 -25.14 6.17 9.56
N VAL A 5 -25.46 7.41 9.20
CA VAL A 5 -25.18 7.97 7.86
C VAL A 5 -23.67 8.10 7.62
N LYS A 6 -22.89 8.47 8.64
CA LYS A 6 -21.43 8.59 8.56
C LYS A 6 -20.73 7.24 8.42
N TYR A 7 -21.30 6.19 9.03
CA TYR A 7 -20.80 4.81 8.91
C TYR A 7 -21.15 4.19 7.55
N CYS A 8 -22.38 4.40 7.04
CA CYS A 8 -22.79 3.96 5.71
C CYS A 8 -21.96 4.62 4.60
N ASN A 9 -21.73 5.93 4.67
CA ASN A 9 -20.91 6.62 3.68
C ASN A 9 -19.45 6.12 3.64
N LYS A 10 -18.88 5.74 4.79
CA LYS A 10 -17.51 5.21 4.88
C LYS A 10 -17.37 3.79 4.32
N ILE A 11 -18.46 3.03 4.26
CA ILE A 11 -18.52 1.67 3.66
C ILE A 11 -18.69 1.77 2.14
N MET A 12 -19.28 2.84 1.65
CA MET A 12 -19.58 3.08 0.22
C MET A 12 -18.47 3.81 -0.53
N GLU A 13 -17.48 4.35 0.17
CA GLU A 13 -16.35 5.05 -0.45
C GLU A 13 -15.49 4.04 -1.22
N GLU A 14 -15.42 4.21 -2.54
CA GLU A 14 -14.55 3.41 -3.40
C GLU A 14 -13.12 3.98 -3.39
N PHE A 15 -12.16 3.08 -3.44
CA PHE A 15 -10.74 3.40 -3.50
C PHE A 15 -10.00 2.41 -4.40
N GLU A 16 -8.81 2.79 -4.82
CA GLU A 16 -7.93 1.94 -5.59
C GLU A 16 -7.41 0.77 -4.75
N LEU A 17 -7.32 -0.40 -5.39
CA LEU A 17 -6.75 -1.62 -4.86
C LEU A 17 -5.84 -2.26 -5.92
N ILE A 18 -4.80 -2.94 -5.47
CA ILE A 18 -3.85 -3.65 -6.32
C ILE A 18 -3.78 -5.11 -5.86
N ALA A 19 -4.21 -6.03 -6.71
CA ALA A 19 -4.00 -7.45 -6.51
C ALA A 19 -2.68 -7.88 -7.16
N LYS A 20 -1.73 -8.38 -6.37
CA LYS A 20 -0.47 -8.95 -6.87
C LYS A 20 -0.67 -10.42 -7.27
N THR A 21 0.01 -10.83 -8.35
CA THR A 21 -0.04 -12.21 -8.85
C THR A 21 1.28 -12.64 -9.47
N PHE A 22 1.39 -13.89 -9.86
CA PHE A 22 2.51 -14.41 -10.65
C PHE A 22 2.39 -13.99 -12.12
N MET A 23 3.55 -13.89 -12.78
CA MET A 23 3.62 -13.58 -14.20
C MET A 23 2.85 -14.65 -15.01
N GLY A 24 1.96 -14.17 -15.89
CA GLY A 24 1.12 -15.02 -16.74
C GLY A 24 -0.26 -15.32 -16.16
N LEU A 25 -0.50 -15.04 -14.87
CA LEU A 25 -1.82 -15.20 -14.25
C LEU A 25 -2.65 -13.90 -14.21
N GLU A 26 -2.11 -12.80 -14.71
CA GLU A 26 -2.79 -11.52 -14.69
C GLU A 26 -4.15 -11.54 -15.40
N PRO A 27 -4.32 -12.20 -16.58
CA PRO A 27 -5.63 -12.29 -17.22
C PRO A 27 -6.64 -13.08 -16.40
N VAL A 28 -6.20 -14.17 -15.74
CA VAL A 28 -7.06 -14.99 -14.89
C VAL A 28 -7.52 -14.20 -13.67
N LEU A 29 -6.59 -13.51 -13.01
CA LEU A 29 -6.91 -12.64 -11.88
C LEU A 29 -7.87 -11.51 -12.27
N ALA A 30 -7.69 -10.91 -13.46
CA ALA A 30 -8.59 -9.88 -13.95
C ALA A 30 -10.01 -10.41 -14.19
N GLN A 31 -10.13 -11.63 -14.67
CA GLN A 31 -11.42 -12.31 -14.81
C GLN A 31 -12.06 -12.56 -13.43
N GLU A 32 -11.34 -13.13 -12.48
CA GLU A 32 -11.82 -13.35 -11.10
C GLU A 32 -12.33 -12.03 -10.47
N LEU A 33 -11.59 -10.93 -10.62
CA LEU A 33 -11.98 -9.62 -10.12
C LEU A 33 -13.25 -9.08 -10.79
N THR A 34 -13.38 -9.28 -12.11
CA THR A 34 -14.56 -8.88 -12.87
C THR A 34 -15.80 -9.68 -12.44
N GLU A 35 -15.66 -10.98 -12.24
CA GLU A 35 -16.72 -11.87 -11.73
C GLU A 35 -17.10 -11.53 -10.29
N LEU A 36 -16.15 -11.07 -9.50
CA LEU A 36 -16.37 -10.59 -8.13
C LEU A 36 -17.17 -9.27 -8.09
N GLY A 37 -17.23 -8.54 -9.22
CA GLY A 37 -17.92 -7.27 -9.37
C GLY A 37 -17.03 -6.05 -9.06
N ALA A 38 -15.71 -6.18 -9.21
CA ALA A 38 -14.77 -5.08 -9.08
C ALA A 38 -14.89 -4.10 -10.25
N ASN A 39 -14.69 -2.81 -9.98
CA ASN A 39 -14.73 -1.76 -11.00
C ASN A 39 -13.31 -1.43 -11.51
N ASN A 40 -13.20 -0.86 -12.71
CA ASN A 40 -11.97 -0.35 -13.31
C ASN A 40 -10.81 -1.36 -13.28
N VAL A 41 -11.09 -2.63 -13.60
CA VAL A 41 -10.10 -3.70 -13.63
C VAL A 41 -9.08 -3.47 -14.74
N GLN A 42 -7.80 -3.31 -14.41
CA GLN A 42 -6.72 -3.07 -15.35
C GLN A 42 -5.55 -4.00 -15.11
N ILE A 43 -5.11 -4.67 -16.17
CA ILE A 43 -3.98 -5.60 -16.13
C ILE A 43 -2.68 -4.80 -16.17
N GLY A 44 -1.79 -5.06 -15.22
CA GLY A 44 -0.42 -4.58 -15.17
C GLY A 44 0.58 -5.74 -15.11
N ARG A 45 1.85 -5.44 -14.96
CA ARG A 45 2.89 -6.44 -14.85
C ARG A 45 2.89 -7.08 -13.47
N ARG A 46 2.54 -8.38 -13.38
CA ARG A 46 2.43 -9.16 -12.13
C ARG A 46 1.45 -8.56 -11.14
N MET A 47 0.44 -7.86 -11.65
CA MET A 47 -0.60 -7.24 -10.84
C MET A 47 -1.84 -6.93 -11.67
N VAL A 48 -2.95 -6.74 -11.00
CA VAL A 48 -4.18 -6.17 -11.55
C VAL A 48 -4.64 -5.07 -10.60
N SER A 49 -4.79 -3.85 -11.10
CA SER A 49 -5.43 -2.76 -10.35
C SER A 49 -6.94 -2.78 -10.55
N PHE A 50 -7.67 -2.39 -9.55
CA PHE A 50 -9.11 -2.31 -9.57
C PHE A 50 -9.62 -1.30 -8.55
N THR A 51 -10.89 -0.93 -8.66
CA THR A 51 -11.55 -0.03 -7.72
C THR A 51 -12.65 -0.79 -6.99
N GLY A 52 -12.76 -0.55 -5.71
CA GLY A 52 -13.80 -1.13 -4.89
C GLY A 52 -13.87 -0.48 -3.51
N ASN A 53 -14.94 -0.77 -2.80
CA ASN A 53 -15.13 -0.32 -1.44
C ASN A 53 -14.49 -1.30 -0.42
N LYS A 54 -14.69 -1.06 0.85
CA LYS A 54 -14.15 -1.89 1.93
C LYS A 54 -14.68 -3.33 1.88
N GLU A 55 -15.93 -3.53 1.49
CA GLU A 55 -16.51 -4.87 1.31
C GLU A 55 -15.80 -5.62 0.17
N MET A 56 -15.59 -4.94 -0.98
CA MET A 56 -14.85 -5.51 -2.10
C MET A 56 -13.42 -5.90 -1.70
N MET A 57 -12.74 -5.08 -0.90
CA MET A 57 -11.40 -5.41 -0.39
C MET A 57 -11.41 -6.71 0.44
N TYR A 58 -12.37 -6.91 1.33
CA TYR A 58 -12.49 -8.15 2.10
C TYR A 58 -12.87 -9.33 1.21
N ARG A 59 -13.81 -9.17 0.28
CA ARG A 59 -14.20 -10.21 -0.67
C ARG A 59 -13.01 -10.64 -1.53
N ALA A 60 -12.22 -9.68 -2.03
CA ALA A 60 -11.02 -9.94 -2.81
C ALA A 60 -9.99 -10.78 -2.01
N ASN A 61 -9.75 -10.45 -0.73
CA ASN A 61 -8.86 -11.22 0.12
C ASN A 61 -9.36 -12.65 0.40
N PHE A 62 -10.67 -12.87 0.40
CA PHE A 62 -11.26 -14.15 0.77
C PHE A 62 -11.57 -15.05 -0.42
N GLN A 63 -11.93 -14.50 -1.56
CA GLN A 63 -12.48 -15.24 -2.69
C GLN A 63 -11.53 -15.37 -3.90
N LEU A 64 -10.50 -14.52 -4.03
CA LEU A 64 -9.56 -14.63 -5.13
C LEU A 64 -8.60 -15.81 -4.91
N HIS A 65 -8.37 -16.60 -5.95
CA HIS A 65 -7.52 -17.79 -5.91
C HIS A 65 -6.13 -17.54 -6.50
N THR A 66 -6.03 -16.59 -7.43
CA THR A 66 -4.77 -16.28 -8.15
C THR A 66 -4.05 -15.06 -7.59
N ALA A 67 -4.67 -14.34 -6.63
CA ALA A 67 -4.03 -13.24 -5.93
C ALA A 67 -3.08 -13.74 -4.82
N ILE A 68 -1.90 -13.14 -4.73
CA ILE A 68 -0.93 -13.40 -3.67
C ILE A 68 -1.13 -12.42 -2.51
N ARG A 69 -1.43 -11.16 -2.83
CA ARG A 69 -1.64 -10.05 -1.89
C ARG A 69 -2.62 -9.04 -2.46
N ILE A 70 -3.38 -8.41 -1.60
CA ILE A 70 -4.22 -7.25 -1.94
C ILE A 70 -3.64 -6.03 -1.24
N LEU A 71 -3.14 -5.09 -2.02
CA LEU A 71 -2.54 -3.85 -1.52
C LEU A 71 -3.53 -2.70 -1.66
N LYS A 72 -3.58 -1.85 -0.65
CA LYS A 72 -4.31 -0.59 -0.69
C LYS A 72 -3.34 0.57 -0.84
N PRO A 73 -3.21 1.21 -2.01
CA PRO A 73 -2.41 2.41 -2.19
C PRO A 73 -2.86 3.52 -1.23
N ILE A 74 -1.90 4.20 -0.61
CA ILE A 74 -2.11 5.34 0.27
C ILE A 74 -1.44 6.61 -0.25
N ALA A 75 -0.43 6.45 -1.10
CA ALA A 75 0.21 7.58 -1.77
C ALA A 75 0.84 7.15 -3.11
N HIS A 76 0.75 8.04 -4.08
CA HIS A 76 1.46 7.99 -5.36
C HIS A 76 2.30 9.26 -5.47
N PHE A 77 3.58 9.12 -5.74
CA PHE A 77 4.49 10.27 -5.89
C PHE A 77 5.63 9.95 -6.85
N LYS A 78 6.32 10.98 -7.31
CA LYS A 78 7.55 10.84 -8.09
C LYS A 78 8.73 11.14 -7.20
N ALA A 79 9.75 10.28 -7.28
CA ALA A 79 11.01 10.46 -6.58
C ALA A 79 12.16 10.26 -7.57
N GLN A 80 12.95 11.29 -7.79
CA GLN A 80 14.16 11.23 -8.62
C GLN A 80 15.40 10.88 -7.81
N SER A 81 15.32 11.06 -6.49
CA SER A 81 16.39 10.76 -5.55
C SER A 81 15.85 10.11 -4.26
N ALA A 82 16.75 9.60 -3.45
CA ALA A 82 16.41 9.07 -2.14
C ALA A 82 15.90 10.17 -1.19
N GLU A 83 16.38 11.37 -1.35
CA GLU A 83 15.95 12.54 -0.59
C GLU A 83 14.54 12.94 -0.96
N ASP A 84 14.20 12.99 -2.26
CA ASP A 84 12.82 13.25 -2.71
C ASP A 84 11.86 12.22 -2.14
N MET A 85 12.22 10.93 -2.20
CA MET A 85 11.42 9.86 -1.62
C MET A 85 11.21 10.04 -0.12
N TYR A 86 12.25 10.39 0.61
CA TYR A 86 12.20 10.64 2.04
C TYR A 86 11.23 11.79 2.37
N GLU A 87 11.32 12.90 1.66
CA GLU A 87 10.46 14.06 1.87
C GLU A 87 8.99 13.76 1.51
N GLU A 88 8.74 13.04 0.41
CA GLU A 88 7.38 12.66 0.02
C GLU A 88 6.74 11.70 1.05
N VAL A 89 7.49 10.75 1.56
CA VAL A 89 7.02 9.83 2.61
C VAL A 89 6.71 10.59 3.91
N ARG A 90 7.50 11.61 4.26
CA ARG A 90 7.26 12.44 5.44
C ARG A 90 6.02 13.32 5.36
N LYS A 91 5.52 13.64 4.17
CA LYS A 91 4.27 14.42 3.99
C LYS A 91 3.03 13.62 4.36
N ILE A 92 3.13 12.29 4.42
CA ILE A 92 2.01 11.41 4.76
C ILE A 92 1.77 11.46 6.27
N ASP A 93 0.52 11.69 6.67
CA ASP A 93 0.13 11.64 8.09
C ASP A 93 0.07 10.17 8.56
N TRP A 94 1.17 9.70 9.11
CA TRP A 94 1.34 8.31 9.54
C TRP A 94 0.51 7.96 10.77
N SER A 95 0.09 8.94 11.56
CA SER A 95 -0.79 8.71 12.72
C SER A 95 -2.12 8.07 12.35
N LYS A 96 -2.57 8.26 11.09
CA LYS A 96 -3.79 7.64 10.55
C LYS A 96 -3.64 6.15 10.29
N TYR A 97 -2.43 5.66 10.08
CA TYR A 97 -2.15 4.29 9.67
C TYR A 97 -1.48 3.48 10.76
N ILE A 98 -0.56 4.09 11.51
CA ILE A 98 0.21 3.43 12.55
C ILE A 98 -0.24 4.00 13.90
N GLY A 99 -1.07 3.24 14.64
CA GLY A 99 -1.54 3.62 15.96
C GLY A 99 -0.42 3.58 17.02
N GLU A 100 -0.66 4.25 18.15
CA GLU A 100 0.28 4.25 19.27
C GLU A 100 0.58 2.82 19.76
N GLY A 101 1.85 2.51 19.95
CA GLY A 101 2.31 1.18 20.41
C GLY A 101 2.28 0.09 19.34
N LYS A 102 1.85 0.38 18.12
CA LYS A 102 1.83 -0.57 17.02
C LYS A 102 3.19 -0.70 16.35
N THR A 103 3.47 -1.91 15.88
CA THR A 103 4.67 -2.24 15.11
C THR A 103 4.40 -2.18 13.61
N PHE A 104 5.42 -1.84 12.83
CA PHE A 104 5.30 -1.85 11.38
C PHE A 104 6.52 -2.47 10.69
N SER A 105 6.33 -2.87 9.44
CA SER A 105 7.39 -3.23 8.52
C SER A 105 7.22 -2.56 7.17
N VAL A 106 8.30 -2.43 6.42
CA VAL A 106 8.30 -1.92 5.06
C VAL A 106 8.96 -2.95 4.16
N ASP A 107 8.22 -3.39 3.14
CA ASP A 107 8.73 -4.20 2.04
C ASP A 107 8.89 -3.30 0.81
N SER A 108 9.93 -3.49 0.02
CA SER A 108 10.17 -2.72 -1.20
C SER A 108 10.35 -3.60 -2.43
N VAL A 109 9.73 -3.18 -3.53
CA VAL A 109 9.89 -3.75 -4.86
C VAL A 109 10.34 -2.63 -5.79
N VAL A 110 11.51 -2.75 -6.37
CA VAL A 110 12.15 -1.67 -7.12
C VAL A 110 12.52 -2.14 -8.53
N TYR A 111 12.04 -1.39 -9.51
CA TYR A 111 12.40 -1.50 -10.93
C TYR A 111 12.87 -0.13 -11.43
N SER A 112 14.09 0.25 -11.06
CA SER A 112 14.66 1.57 -11.36
C SER A 112 16.16 1.48 -11.56
N ASN A 113 16.68 2.30 -12.44
CA ASN A 113 18.12 2.46 -12.62
C ASN A 113 18.74 3.33 -11.52
N GLU A 114 18.00 4.24 -10.94
CA GLU A 114 18.43 5.12 -9.85
C GLU A 114 18.41 4.38 -8.50
N PHE A 115 17.29 3.73 -8.18
CA PHE A 115 17.11 3.00 -6.93
C PHE A 115 17.55 1.54 -7.06
N ARG A 116 18.85 1.29 -7.17
CA ARG A 116 19.40 -0.07 -7.42
C ARG A 116 19.28 -1.02 -6.23
N ASN A 117 19.14 -0.50 -5.01
CA ASN A 117 19.13 -1.30 -3.78
C ASN A 117 17.80 -1.18 -3.05
N SER A 118 16.97 -2.23 -3.14
CA SER A 118 15.66 -2.27 -2.49
C SER A 118 15.77 -2.14 -0.96
N ARG A 119 16.81 -2.72 -0.32
CA ARG A 119 17.02 -2.57 1.13
C ARG A 119 17.26 -1.11 1.52
N PHE A 120 18.00 -0.38 0.71
CA PHE A 120 18.22 1.05 0.95
C PHE A 120 16.90 1.82 0.89
N VAL A 121 16.05 1.54 -0.10
CA VAL A 121 14.70 2.11 -0.20
C VAL A 121 13.87 1.79 1.04
N THR A 122 13.86 0.53 1.47
CA THR A 122 13.18 0.10 2.72
C THR A 122 13.64 0.91 3.93
N TYR A 123 14.95 1.10 4.10
CA TYR A 123 15.49 1.86 5.24
C TYR A 123 15.13 3.34 5.16
N LYS A 124 15.23 3.96 3.98
CA LYS A 124 14.88 5.38 3.80
C LYS A 124 13.40 5.65 4.11
N VAL A 125 12.49 4.81 3.61
CA VAL A 125 11.06 4.92 3.92
C VAL A 125 10.79 4.76 5.42
N LYS A 126 11.43 3.76 6.03
CA LYS A 126 11.32 3.52 7.47
C LYS A 126 11.83 4.71 8.28
N ASP A 127 12.97 5.28 7.91
CA ASP A 127 13.57 6.42 8.62
C ASP A 127 12.65 7.65 8.50
N ALA A 128 12.08 7.93 7.33
CA ALA A 128 11.12 9.01 7.12
C ALA A 128 9.89 8.88 8.05
N ILE A 129 9.34 7.66 8.18
CA ILE A 129 8.21 7.39 9.08
C ILE A 129 8.60 7.61 10.55
N VAL A 130 9.75 7.05 10.96
CA VAL A 130 10.24 7.14 12.34
C VAL A 130 10.53 8.58 12.73
N ASP A 131 11.15 9.35 11.84
CA ASP A 131 11.50 10.74 12.11
C ASP A 131 10.26 11.62 12.24
N GLN A 132 9.22 11.44 11.40
CA GLN A 132 7.95 12.13 11.56
C GLN A 132 7.32 11.83 12.93
N PHE A 133 7.22 10.57 13.33
CA PHE A 133 6.67 10.19 14.63
C PHE A 133 7.45 10.81 15.79
N ARG A 134 8.79 10.83 15.68
CA ARG A 134 9.66 11.41 16.71
C ARG A 134 9.44 12.92 16.85
N GLU A 135 9.27 13.61 15.73
CA GLU A 135 9.00 15.06 15.73
C GLU A 135 7.61 15.39 16.30
N GLU A 136 6.58 14.62 15.90
CA GLU A 136 5.20 14.91 16.32
C GLU A 136 4.87 14.43 17.74
N THR A 137 5.41 13.29 18.16
CA THR A 137 5.01 12.64 19.42
C THR A 137 6.13 12.48 20.43
N GLY A 138 7.38 12.75 20.06
CA GLY A 138 8.57 12.47 20.87
C GLY A 138 8.87 10.97 21.04
N LYS A 139 8.05 10.08 20.47
CA LYS A 139 8.16 8.62 20.58
C LYS A 139 8.59 8.02 19.26
N ARG A 140 9.32 6.91 19.33
CA ARG A 140 9.71 6.13 18.17
C ARG A 140 8.76 4.93 18.02
N PRO A 141 8.11 4.72 16.86
CA PRO A 141 7.34 3.52 16.62
C PRO A 141 8.26 2.30 16.54
N ASN A 142 7.79 1.17 17.03
CA ASN A 142 8.54 -0.07 17.01
C ASN A 142 8.46 -0.74 15.64
N ILE A 143 9.55 -1.40 15.25
CA ILE A 143 9.65 -2.15 13.99
C ILE A 143 9.64 -3.64 14.31
N SER A 144 8.82 -4.40 13.62
CA SER A 144 8.83 -5.85 13.68
C SER A 144 8.84 -6.40 12.24
N VAL A 145 9.87 -7.16 11.90
CA VAL A 145 10.00 -7.75 10.56
C VAL A 145 9.21 -9.04 10.44
N THR A 146 9.13 -9.81 11.53
CA THR A 146 8.51 -11.14 11.52
C THR A 146 7.01 -11.09 11.72
N ASN A 147 6.54 -10.28 12.64
CA ASN A 147 5.11 -10.17 12.96
C ASN A 147 4.72 -8.70 13.22
N PRO A 148 4.71 -7.84 12.19
CA PRO A 148 4.26 -6.47 12.33
C PRO A 148 2.74 -6.37 12.44
N ASP A 149 2.25 -5.38 13.18
CA ASP A 149 0.83 -5.03 13.18
C ASP A 149 0.41 -4.39 11.83
N ILE A 150 1.34 -3.64 11.21
CA ILE A 150 1.12 -2.92 9.95
C ILE A 150 2.22 -3.30 8.96
N ARG A 151 1.83 -3.77 7.78
CA ARG A 151 2.74 -3.99 6.67
C ARG A 151 2.56 -2.90 5.63
N LEU A 152 3.68 -2.30 5.25
CA LEU A 152 3.74 -1.32 4.18
C LEU A 152 4.52 -1.91 3.00
N ASN A 153 4.07 -1.60 1.80
CA ASN A 153 4.75 -1.96 0.57
C ASN A 153 5.03 -0.71 -0.24
N ILE A 154 6.29 -0.49 -0.61
CA ILE A 154 6.66 0.53 -1.59
C ILE A 154 7.07 -0.13 -2.90
N HIS A 155 6.43 0.25 -3.98
CA HIS A 155 6.75 -0.15 -5.33
C HIS A 155 7.29 1.05 -6.10
N ILE A 156 8.49 0.92 -6.67
CA ILE A 156 9.10 1.96 -7.50
C ILE A 156 9.30 1.40 -8.91
N ALA A 157 8.73 2.10 -9.89
CA ALA A 157 8.93 1.86 -11.31
C ALA A 157 9.58 3.11 -11.93
N GLU A 158 10.87 3.03 -12.24
CA GLU A 158 11.72 4.16 -12.62
C GLU A 158 11.68 5.27 -11.55
N PHE A 159 10.86 6.30 -11.72
CA PHE A 159 10.69 7.42 -10.78
C PHE A 159 9.30 7.45 -10.12
N ASP A 160 8.38 6.60 -10.57
CA ASP A 160 7.03 6.54 -10.03
C ASP A 160 6.97 5.59 -8.84
N ALA A 161 6.65 6.12 -7.68
CA ALA A 161 6.54 5.39 -6.43
C ALA A 161 5.09 5.27 -5.97
N THR A 162 4.71 4.06 -5.59
CA THR A 162 3.41 3.77 -4.98
C THR A 162 3.65 3.16 -3.61
N LEU A 163 3.13 3.81 -2.58
CA LEU A 163 3.17 3.33 -1.20
C LEU A 163 1.80 2.79 -0.81
N SER A 164 1.76 1.58 -0.29
CA SER A 164 0.52 0.85 -0.03
C SER A 164 0.53 0.19 1.35
N LEU A 165 -0.66 0.00 1.91
CA LEU A 165 -0.92 -0.96 2.99
C LEU A 165 -1.09 -2.36 2.40
N ASP A 166 -0.56 -3.39 3.10
CA ASP A 166 -0.69 -4.81 2.75
C ASP A 166 -1.65 -5.49 3.74
#